data_15c34dd8a7838673f8a90625d25eb8f4
#
_entry.id   15c34dd8a7838673f8a90625d25eb8f4
#
_cell.length_a   1.000
_cell.length_b   1.000
_cell.length_c   1.000
_cell.angle_alpha   90.00
_cell.angle_beta   90.00
_cell.angle_gamma   90.00
#
_symmetry.space_group_name_H-M   'P 1'
#
loop_
_entity.id
_entity.type
_entity.pdbx_description
1 polymer ?
#
loop_
_entity_poly.entity_id
_entity_poly.type
_entity_poly.pdbx_seq_one_letter_code
_entity_poly.pdbx_strand_id
1 'polypeptide(L)'
;MTTSQVATLAGYEQFAPWLLVEKRDNVHVVSINRPEALNAVTEEVHHAFATIWKVLDADDDVKAVVTTGVGKAFSAGGDMVMFGRLIEDEVARAFQIHEARTVFLEVINFPKPLVSAVNGPAVGLGCSIALLSDLLVMGESSYLADPHVAVGLTAGDGGAAMLPLLIGMMKAKEYVLLGDRITAPIAEKLNLVTKVVSDDTVLDEALALGERLAALPPQALRSSKVALNMHLARAAQGVLEYALAEELTSFSTPEFKERVAAFRARSKK
;
A
#
# COMPACT_ATOMS: atom_id res chain seq x y z
N MET A 1 -5.75 25.80 -12.15
CA MET A 1 -4.72 25.87 -11.11
C MET A 1 -3.57 25.01 -11.59
N THR A 2 -2.44 25.64 -11.88
CA THR A 2 -1.23 24.98 -12.39
C THR A 2 -0.73 24.02 -11.31
N THR A 3 -0.70 22.72 -11.63
CA THR A 3 0.06 21.71 -10.86
C THR A 3 1.52 22.15 -10.82
N SER A 4 1.95 22.76 -9.72
CA SER A 4 3.37 22.91 -9.46
C SER A 4 3.92 21.49 -9.42
N GLN A 5 4.85 21.14 -10.32
CA GLN A 5 5.60 19.91 -10.22
C GLN A 5 6.33 19.95 -8.87
N VAL A 6 5.85 19.18 -7.92
CA VAL A 6 6.57 18.97 -6.66
C VAL A 6 7.84 18.23 -7.04
N ALA A 7 8.98 18.91 -6.93
CA ALA A 7 10.27 18.28 -7.15
C ALA A 7 10.51 17.28 -6.00
N THR A 8 10.94 16.08 -6.31
CA THR A 8 11.33 15.13 -5.28
C THR A 8 12.57 15.63 -4.52
N LEU A 9 12.70 15.25 -3.26
CA LEU A 9 13.85 15.60 -2.40
C LEU A 9 15.15 15.02 -2.97
N ALA A 10 16.25 15.76 -2.82
CA ALA A 10 17.58 15.29 -3.22
C ALA A 10 17.93 13.96 -2.52
N GLY A 11 18.49 13.02 -3.28
CA GLY A 11 18.77 11.65 -2.82
C GLY A 11 17.65 10.64 -3.08
N TYR A 12 16.49 11.10 -3.57
CA TYR A 12 15.34 10.25 -3.89
C TYR A 12 14.93 10.32 -5.37
N GLU A 13 15.75 10.90 -6.24
CA GLU A 13 15.46 11.13 -7.66
C GLU A 13 15.18 9.82 -8.43
N GLN A 14 15.78 8.72 -8.01
CA GLN A 14 15.56 7.40 -8.63
C GLN A 14 14.13 6.86 -8.49
N PHE A 15 13.34 7.41 -7.56
CA PHE A 15 11.95 7.01 -7.37
C PHE A 15 10.97 7.89 -8.17
N ALA A 16 11.42 9.06 -8.64
CA ALA A 16 10.61 9.93 -9.48
C ALA A 16 10.53 9.37 -10.92
N PRO A 17 9.42 9.58 -11.64
CA PRO A 17 8.25 10.36 -11.20
C PRO A 17 7.22 9.56 -10.39
N TRP A 18 7.45 8.27 -10.11
CA TRP A 18 6.48 7.31 -9.60
C TRP A 18 6.13 7.53 -8.14
N LEU A 19 7.15 7.78 -7.32
CA LEU A 19 7.03 8.22 -5.94
C LEU A 19 7.74 9.57 -5.80
N LEU A 20 7.07 10.53 -5.20
CA LEU A 20 7.68 11.79 -4.81
C LEU A 20 7.99 11.77 -3.32
N VAL A 21 9.18 12.18 -2.96
CA VAL A 21 9.59 12.32 -1.56
C VAL A 21 9.78 13.79 -1.26
N GLU A 22 9.13 14.29 -0.23
CA GLU A 22 9.32 15.63 0.30
C GLU A 22 9.58 15.58 1.81
N LYS A 23 10.34 16.54 2.32
CA LYS A 23 10.57 16.69 3.77
C LYS A 23 9.67 17.80 4.28
N ARG A 24 8.89 17.50 5.32
CA ARG A 24 8.10 18.45 6.09
C ARG A 24 8.51 18.35 7.54
N ASP A 25 9.27 19.31 8.02
CA ASP A 25 9.88 19.34 9.34
C ASP A 25 10.70 18.05 9.64
N ASN A 26 10.24 17.20 10.55
CA ASN A 26 10.89 15.92 10.90
C ASN A 26 10.30 14.71 10.17
N VAL A 27 9.33 14.91 9.29
CA VAL A 27 8.60 13.86 8.58
C VAL A 27 8.94 13.85 7.11
N HIS A 28 9.24 12.68 6.56
CA HIS A 28 9.33 12.48 5.12
C HIS A 28 7.98 12.00 4.58
N VAL A 29 7.47 12.70 3.56
CA VAL A 29 6.23 12.32 2.88
C VAL A 29 6.57 11.60 1.60
N VAL A 30 6.08 10.37 1.45
CA VAL A 30 6.19 9.56 0.24
C VAL A 30 4.83 9.55 -0.45
N SER A 31 4.73 10.20 -1.60
CA SER A 31 3.48 10.32 -2.36
C SER A 31 3.51 9.48 -3.61
N ILE A 32 2.51 8.60 -3.80
CA ILE A 32 2.30 7.91 -5.08
C ILE A 32 1.85 8.96 -6.10
N ASN A 33 2.55 9.05 -7.24
CA ASN A 33 2.38 10.16 -8.17
C ASN A 33 2.00 9.69 -9.59
N ARG A 34 0.77 9.21 -9.71
CA ARG A 34 0.08 8.94 -10.98
C ARG A 34 -1.40 9.37 -10.89
N PRO A 35 -1.67 10.65 -10.56
CA PRO A 35 -3.03 11.11 -10.25
C PRO A 35 -4.01 10.95 -11.42
N GLU A 36 -3.53 10.98 -12.68
CA GLU A 36 -4.30 10.77 -13.89
C GLU A 36 -4.87 9.35 -14.00
N ALA A 37 -4.21 8.38 -13.35
CA ALA A 37 -4.64 6.98 -13.27
C ALA A 37 -5.06 6.57 -11.85
N LEU A 38 -5.49 7.53 -11.01
CA LEU A 38 -5.83 7.29 -9.59
C LEU A 38 -4.74 6.54 -8.82
N ASN A 39 -3.49 6.82 -9.13
CA ASN A 39 -2.32 6.18 -8.53
C ASN A 39 -2.30 4.65 -8.69
N ALA A 40 -2.80 4.15 -9.82
CA ALA A 40 -2.72 2.73 -10.15
C ALA A 40 -1.26 2.28 -10.21
N VAL A 41 -1.01 1.09 -9.67
CA VAL A 41 0.34 0.52 -9.49
C VAL A 41 0.80 -0.13 -10.79
N THR A 42 1.82 0.45 -11.43
CA THR A 42 2.58 -0.16 -12.52
C THR A 42 3.76 -0.95 -11.99
N GLU A 43 4.49 -1.63 -12.86
CA GLU A 43 5.73 -2.32 -12.51
C GLU A 43 6.75 -1.36 -11.86
N GLU A 44 6.84 -0.13 -12.35
CA GLU A 44 7.77 0.88 -11.81
C GLU A 44 7.33 1.39 -10.43
N VAL A 45 6.04 1.64 -10.21
CA VAL A 45 5.52 1.99 -8.88
C VAL A 45 5.77 0.85 -7.90
N HIS A 46 5.55 -0.38 -8.36
CA HIS A 46 5.78 -1.57 -7.55
C HIS A 46 7.25 -1.71 -7.16
N HIS A 47 8.16 -1.58 -8.14
CA HIS A 47 9.61 -1.59 -7.91
C HIS A 47 10.07 -0.47 -6.97
N ALA A 48 9.51 0.72 -7.13
CA ALA A 48 9.79 1.84 -6.24
C ALA A 48 9.42 1.51 -4.78
N PHE A 49 8.25 0.89 -4.55
CA PHE A 49 7.88 0.43 -3.21
C PHE A 49 8.71 -0.75 -2.70
N ALA A 50 9.21 -1.61 -3.57
CA ALA A 50 10.10 -2.70 -3.16
C ALA A 50 11.48 -2.20 -2.67
N THR A 51 11.87 -0.97 -3.03
CA THR A 51 13.25 -0.50 -2.82
C THR A 51 13.38 0.74 -1.95
N ILE A 52 12.36 1.61 -1.86
CA ILE A 52 12.43 2.90 -1.16
C ILE A 52 12.71 2.76 0.34
N TRP A 53 12.22 1.70 0.99
CA TRP A 53 12.33 1.53 2.44
C TRP A 53 13.77 1.44 2.92
N LYS A 54 14.65 0.81 2.14
CA LYS A 54 16.08 0.74 2.44
C LYS A 54 16.76 2.10 2.36
N VAL A 55 16.37 2.91 1.39
CA VAL A 55 16.91 4.28 1.23
C VAL A 55 16.44 5.16 2.38
N LEU A 56 15.13 5.10 2.73
CA LEU A 56 14.58 5.81 3.87
C LEU A 56 15.19 5.37 5.21
N ASP A 57 15.51 4.08 5.35
CA ASP A 57 16.15 3.59 6.58
C ASP A 57 17.60 4.05 6.72
N ALA A 58 18.34 4.09 5.61
CA ALA A 58 19.72 4.53 5.58
C ALA A 58 19.89 6.06 5.75
N ASP A 59 18.84 6.85 5.54
CA ASP A 59 18.88 8.30 5.68
C ASP A 59 18.64 8.71 7.15
N ASP A 60 19.68 9.21 7.82
CA ASP A 60 19.63 9.62 9.24
C ASP A 60 18.66 10.81 9.48
N ASP A 61 18.33 11.57 8.46
CA ASP A 61 17.37 12.69 8.53
C ASP A 61 15.92 12.21 8.64
N VAL A 62 15.61 11.00 8.21
CA VAL A 62 14.28 10.40 8.33
C VAL A 62 13.98 10.03 9.77
N LYS A 63 13.05 10.75 10.41
CA LYS A 63 12.59 10.47 11.78
C LYS A 63 11.25 9.72 11.79
N ALA A 64 10.37 10.07 10.85
CA ALA A 64 9.10 9.39 10.59
C ALA A 64 8.75 9.51 9.10
N VAL A 65 7.92 8.61 8.60
CA VAL A 65 7.44 8.61 7.22
C VAL A 65 5.92 8.69 7.19
N VAL A 66 5.40 9.51 6.28
CA VAL A 66 3.97 9.51 5.91
C VAL A 66 3.83 9.06 4.47
N THR A 67 3.00 8.06 4.20
CA THR A 67 2.63 7.66 2.82
C THR A 67 1.27 8.23 2.45
N THR A 68 1.13 8.70 1.20
CA THR A 68 -0.14 9.22 0.67
C THR A 68 -0.20 9.08 -0.85
N GLY A 69 -1.29 9.49 -1.49
CA GLY A 69 -1.41 9.57 -2.94
C GLY A 69 -1.61 11.00 -3.42
N VAL A 70 -0.98 11.39 -4.52
CA VAL A 70 -1.26 12.68 -5.17
C VAL A 70 -2.69 12.68 -5.74
N GLY A 71 -3.45 13.73 -5.48
CA GLY A 71 -4.80 13.91 -6.04
C GLY A 71 -5.89 13.19 -5.23
N LYS A 72 -6.78 12.43 -5.91
CA LYS A 72 -8.06 11.96 -5.36
C LYS A 72 -8.05 10.51 -4.85
N ALA A 73 -6.93 9.82 -4.92
CA ALA A 73 -6.81 8.43 -4.47
C ALA A 73 -5.49 8.22 -3.74
N PHE A 74 -5.49 7.34 -2.78
CA PHE A 74 -4.25 6.76 -2.28
C PHE A 74 -3.64 5.88 -3.36
N SER A 75 -4.36 4.83 -3.79
CA SER A 75 -4.05 4.01 -4.96
C SER A 75 -5.26 3.18 -5.37
N ALA A 76 -5.54 3.13 -6.67
CA ALA A 76 -6.62 2.30 -7.24
C ALA A 76 -6.25 0.82 -7.42
N GLY A 77 -5.06 0.39 -6.97
CA GLY A 77 -4.56 -0.97 -7.14
C GLY A 77 -3.85 -1.20 -8.46
N GLY A 78 -3.69 -2.45 -8.88
CA GLY A 78 -2.90 -2.83 -10.05
C GLY A 78 -3.38 -2.21 -11.36
N ASP A 79 -2.40 -1.76 -12.18
CA ASP A 79 -2.65 -1.19 -13.50
C ASP A 79 -3.07 -2.29 -14.50
N MET A 80 -4.14 -2.06 -15.26
CA MET A 80 -4.69 -3.05 -16.19
C MET A 80 -3.80 -3.30 -17.42
N VAL A 81 -2.90 -2.37 -17.76
CA VAL A 81 -1.91 -2.59 -18.81
C VAL A 81 -0.84 -3.53 -18.31
N MET A 82 -0.36 -3.31 -17.09
CA MET A 82 0.56 -4.20 -16.40
C MET A 82 -0.01 -5.62 -16.33
N PHE A 83 -1.25 -5.79 -15.84
CA PHE A 83 -1.88 -7.12 -15.79
C PHE A 83 -1.94 -7.81 -17.15
N GLY A 84 -2.21 -7.05 -18.22
CA GLY A 84 -2.18 -7.61 -19.57
C GLY A 84 -0.81 -8.13 -19.99
N ARG A 85 0.29 -7.45 -19.59
CA ARG A 85 1.65 -7.93 -19.82
C ARG A 85 1.95 -9.17 -18.99
N LEU A 86 1.61 -9.16 -17.69
CA LEU A 86 1.85 -10.28 -16.78
C LEU A 86 1.11 -11.57 -17.19
N ILE A 87 0.00 -11.47 -17.92
CA ILE A 87 -0.69 -12.61 -18.52
C ILE A 87 0.17 -13.29 -19.57
N GLU A 88 0.85 -12.50 -20.42
CA GLU A 88 1.59 -12.99 -21.58
C GLU A 88 3.07 -13.31 -21.27
N ASP A 89 3.67 -12.61 -20.31
CA ASP A 89 5.09 -12.70 -19.96
C ASP A 89 5.28 -13.39 -18.60
N GLU A 90 5.68 -14.66 -18.64
CA GLU A 90 5.90 -15.47 -17.45
C GLU A 90 7.08 -14.98 -16.60
N VAL A 91 8.14 -14.44 -17.24
CA VAL A 91 9.32 -13.92 -16.54
C VAL A 91 8.98 -12.64 -15.81
N ALA A 92 8.28 -11.70 -16.48
CA ALA A 92 7.79 -10.48 -15.84
C ALA A 92 6.84 -10.79 -14.68
N ARG A 93 5.95 -11.76 -14.86
CA ARG A 93 5.02 -12.21 -13.81
C ARG A 93 5.75 -12.78 -12.59
N ALA A 94 6.73 -13.66 -12.79
CA ALA A 94 7.53 -14.22 -11.71
C ALA A 94 8.31 -13.13 -10.95
N PHE A 95 8.86 -12.16 -11.69
CA PHE A 95 9.53 -11.01 -11.11
C PHE A 95 8.57 -10.15 -10.28
N GLN A 96 7.35 -9.89 -10.79
CA GLN A 96 6.33 -9.10 -10.08
C GLN A 96 5.92 -9.74 -8.76
N ILE A 97 5.73 -11.07 -8.72
CA ILE A 97 5.44 -11.81 -7.50
C ILE A 97 6.59 -11.73 -6.50
N HIS A 98 7.83 -11.82 -6.98
CA HIS A 98 9.00 -11.62 -6.12
C HIS A 98 9.04 -10.21 -5.51
N GLU A 99 8.69 -9.19 -6.28
CA GLU A 99 8.60 -7.83 -5.76
C GLU A 99 7.44 -7.64 -4.77
N ALA A 100 6.28 -8.26 -4.99
CA ALA A 100 5.16 -8.24 -4.04
C ALA A 100 5.60 -8.77 -2.67
N ARG A 101 6.32 -9.89 -2.67
CA ARG A 101 6.96 -10.41 -1.46
C ARG A 101 7.92 -9.41 -0.82
N THR A 102 8.74 -8.77 -1.65
CA THR A 102 9.73 -7.80 -1.18
C THR A 102 9.05 -6.58 -0.56
N VAL A 103 8.04 -6.01 -1.19
CA VAL A 103 7.27 -4.87 -0.64
C VAL A 103 6.74 -5.22 0.75
N PHE A 104 6.06 -6.36 0.89
CA PHE A 104 5.52 -6.77 2.18
C PHE A 104 6.59 -6.86 3.26
N LEU A 105 7.69 -7.57 2.96
CA LEU A 105 8.77 -7.80 3.93
C LEU A 105 9.53 -6.52 4.26
N GLU A 106 9.80 -5.66 3.29
CA GLU A 106 10.52 -4.40 3.53
C GLU A 106 9.69 -3.45 4.39
N VAL A 107 8.36 -3.37 4.18
CA VAL A 107 7.49 -2.52 5.01
C VAL A 107 7.44 -3.01 6.45
N ILE A 108 7.23 -4.32 6.68
CA ILE A 108 7.18 -4.86 8.07
C ILE A 108 8.51 -4.80 8.79
N ASN A 109 9.62 -4.83 8.05
CA ASN A 109 10.97 -4.73 8.62
C ASN A 109 11.48 -3.28 8.73
N PHE A 110 10.78 -2.31 8.15
CA PHE A 110 11.16 -0.91 8.21
C PHE A 110 11.09 -0.39 9.65
N PRO A 111 12.23 0.00 10.27
CA PRO A 111 12.25 0.23 11.71
C PRO A 111 11.76 1.63 12.10
N LYS A 112 11.69 2.60 11.16
CA LYS A 112 11.24 3.95 11.46
C LYS A 112 9.72 4.03 11.43
N PRO A 113 9.09 4.95 12.19
CA PRO A 113 7.64 5.10 12.22
C PRO A 113 7.05 5.38 10.83
N LEU A 114 5.95 4.73 10.53
CA LEU A 114 5.22 4.85 9.26
C LEU A 114 3.75 5.16 9.54
N VAL A 115 3.26 6.24 8.96
CA VAL A 115 1.84 6.63 9.01
C VAL A 115 1.28 6.63 7.60
N SER A 116 0.11 6.05 7.37
CA SER A 116 -0.60 6.18 6.10
C SER A 116 -1.68 7.25 6.17
N ALA A 117 -1.67 8.17 5.20
CA ALA A 117 -2.66 9.20 4.97
C ALA A 117 -3.54 8.79 3.79
N VAL A 118 -4.63 8.05 4.07
CA VAL A 118 -5.53 7.48 3.04
C VAL A 118 -6.52 8.56 2.60
N ASN A 119 -6.13 9.29 1.56
CA ASN A 119 -6.84 10.45 1.02
C ASN A 119 -7.88 10.13 -0.05
N GLY A 120 -8.25 8.87 -0.21
CA GLY A 120 -9.21 8.36 -1.19
C GLY A 120 -9.14 6.84 -1.27
N PRO A 121 -9.60 6.23 -2.37
CA PRO A 121 -9.51 4.78 -2.57
C PRO A 121 -8.10 4.24 -2.31
N ALA A 122 -8.00 3.17 -1.50
CA ALA A 122 -6.80 2.37 -1.31
C ALA A 122 -7.14 0.91 -1.60
N VAL A 123 -6.66 0.38 -2.74
CA VAL A 123 -7.12 -0.88 -3.33
C VAL A 123 -5.93 -1.80 -3.62
N GLY A 124 -6.08 -3.12 -3.43
CA GLY A 124 -5.04 -4.12 -3.68
C GLY A 124 -3.74 -3.78 -2.97
N LEU A 125 -2.61 -3.69 -3.69
CA LEU A 125 -1.32 -3.31 -3.09
C LEU A 125 -1.40 -1.97 -2.33
N GLY A 126 -2.19 -1.00 -2.81
CA GLY A 126 -2.40 0.25 -2.08
C GLY A 126 -3.07 0.03 -0.72
N CYS A 127 -4.04 -0.89 -0.64
CA CYS A 127 -4.64 -1.29 0.62
C CYS A 127 -3.61 -1.99 1.52
N SER A 128 -2.79 -2.87 0.97
CA SER A 128 -1.73 -3.57 1.71
C SER A 128 -0.72 -2.60 2.30
N ILE A 129 -0.21 -1.64 1.52
CA ILE A 129 0.72 -0.61 2.01
C ILE A 129 0.08 0.24 3.12
N ALA A 130 -1.19 0.64 2.94
CA ALA A 130 -1.89 1.42 3.95
C ALA A 130 -2.01 0.66 5.28
N LEU A 131 -2.39 -0.63 5.21
CA LEU A 131 -2.62 -1.47 6.39
C LEU A 131 -1.33 -1.99 7.05
N LEU A 132 -0.20 -2.00 6.35
CA LEU A 132 1.12 -2.34 6.89
C LEU A 132 1.76 -1.18 7.66
N SER A 133 1.19 0.02 7.63
CA SER A 133 1.67 1.16 8.41
C SER A 133 1.39 0.99 9.91
N ASP A 134 2.15 1.73 10.74
CA ASP A 134 1.99 1.69 12.19
C ASP A 134 0.70 2.41 12.64
N LEU A 135 0.38 3.52 11.98
CA LEU A 135 -0.82 4.31 12.21
C LEU A 135 -1.48 4.65 10.86
N LEU A 136 -2.79 4.73 10.84
CA LEU A 136 -3.55 5.02 9.63
C LEU A 136 -4.58 6.12 9.90
N VAL A 137 -4.49 7.20 9.12
CA VAL A 137 -5.50 8.27 9.06
C VAL A 137 -6.27 8.13 7.76
N MET A 138 -7.59 8.16 7.83
CA MET A 138 -8.46 7.91 6.67
C MET A 138 -9.48 9.03 6.50
N GLY A 139 -9.65 9.49 5.25
CA GLY A 139 -10.70 10.45 4.92
C GLY A 139 -12.08 9.83 4.94
N GLU A 140 -13.09 10.62 5.29
CA GLU A 140 -14.48 10.18 5.41
C GLU A 140 -15.04 9.54 4.13
N SER A 141 -14.64 10.03 2.95
CA SER A 141 -15.06 9.51 1.66
C SER A 141 -14.19 8.34 1.16
N SER A 142 -13.11 8.02 1.86
CA SER A 142 -12.16 6.98 1.48
C SER A 142 -12.66 5.58 1.75
N TYR A 143 -12.04 4.59 1.12
CA TYR A 143 -12.28 3.17 1.42
C TYR A 143 -11.01 2.35 1.19
N LEU A 144 -10.91 1.24 1.93
CA LEU A 144 -9.94 0.17 1.71
C LEU A 144 -10.63 -0.98 0.97
N ALA A 145 -9.92 -1.69 0.10
CA ALA A 145 -10.44 -2.90 -0.53
C ALA A 145 -9.33 -3.84 -0.96
N ASP A 146 -9.57 -5.13 -0.78
CA ASP A 146 -8.75 -6.21 -1.34
C ASP A 146 -9.60 -7.03 -2.34
N PRO A 147 -9.71 -6.60 -3.62
CA PRO A 147 -10.59 -7.23 -4.59
C PRO A 147 -9.93 -8.37 -5.38
N HIS A 148 -8.79 -8.93 -4.96
CA HIS A 148 -8.05 -9.96 -5.70
C HIS A 148 -8.97 -11.10 -6.14
N VAL A 149 -9.73 -11.70 -5.21
CA VAL A 149 -10.66 -12.79 -5.54
C VAL A 149 -11.73 -12.34 -6.55
N ALA A 150 -12.26 -11.13 -6.40
CA ALA A 150 -13.26 -10.60 -7.31
C ALA A 150 -12.73 -10.37 -8.74
N VAL A 151 -11.43 -10.13 -8.90
CA VAL A 151 -10.80 -10.03 -10.23
C VAL A 151 -10.18 -11.35 -10.72
N GLY A 152 -10.24 -12.41 -9.92
CA GLY A 152 -9.75 -13.75 -10.28
C GLY A 152 -8.30 -14.02 -9.89
N LEU A 153 -7.74 -13.24 -8.95
CA LEU A 153 -6.43 -13.46 -8.34
C LEU A 153 -6.56 -13.98 -6.91
N THR A 154 -5.59 -14.73 -6.46
CA THR A 154 -5.40 -14.99 -5.03
C THR A 154 -4.91 -13.72 -4.34
N ALA A 155 -5.36 -13.45 -3.12
CA ALA A 155 -4.94 -12.28 -2.33
C ALA A 155 -3.52 -12.49 -1.76
N GLY A 156 -2.50 -12.35 -2.61
CA GLY A 156 -1.12 -12.70 -2.32
C GLY A 156 -0.27 -11.56 -1.76
N ASP A 157 -0.61 -10.31 -2.05
CA ASP A 157 0.20 -9.13 -1.70
C ASP A 157 0.05 -8.65 -0.24
N GLY A 158 -0.52 -9.49 0.63
CA GLY A 158 -0.55 -9.25 2.08
C GLY A 158 -1.92 -9.36 2.74
N GLY A 159 -3.04 -9.19 2.01
CA GLY A 159 -4.38 -9.21 2.58
C GLY A 159 -4.69 -10.47 3.38
N ALA A 160 -4.39 -11.65 2.84
CA ALA A 160 -4.59 -12.92 3.52
C ALA A 160 -3.69 -13.10 4.77
N ALA A 161 -2.52 -12.46 4.80
CA ALA A 161 -1.58 -12.57 5.91
C ALA A 161 -1.91 -11.61 7.07
N MET A 162 -2.30 -10.35 6.77
CA MET A 162 -2.44 -9.31 7.78
C MET A 162 -3.87 -9.07 8.26
N LEU A 163 -4.88 -9.12 7.38
CA LEU A 163 -6.26 -8.82 7.77
C LEU A 163 -6.79 -9.69 8.93
N PRO A 164 -6.48 -11.02 9.00
CA PRO A 164 -6.91 -11.82 10.15
C PRO A 164 -6.40 -11.33 11.49
N LEU A 165 -5.21 -10.71 11.54
CA LEU A 165 -4.65 -10.13 12.76
C LEU A 165 -5.32 -8.80 13.12
N LEU A 166 -5.70 -8.02 12.12
CA LEU A 166 -6.23 -6.68 12.31
C LEU A 166 -7.72 -6.68 12.67
N ILE A 167 -8.53 -7.53 12.01
CA ILE A 167 -9.99 -7.52 12.16
C ILE A 167 -10.60 -8.89 12.55
N GLY A 168 -9.75 -9.87 12.84
CA GLY A 168 -10.16 -11.22 13.15
C GLY A 168 -10.54 -12.03 11.90
N MET A 169 -10.41 -13.37 11.99
CA MET A 169 -10.52 -14.29 10.87
C MET A 169 -11.87 -14.23 10.12
N MET A 170 -12.98 -14.07 10.85
CA MET A 170 -14.31 -14.05 10.20
C MET A 170 -14.49 -12.81 9.33
N LYS A 171 -14.10 -11.63 9.80
CA LYS A 171 -14.18 -10.40 9.03
C LYS A 171 -13.15 -10.36 7.90
N ALA A 172 -11.93 -10.87 8.14
CA ALA A 172 -10.95 -11.01 7.09
C ALA A 172 -11.47 -11.89 5.93
N LYS A 173 -12.07 -13.04 6.22
CA LYS A 173 -12.70 -13.90 5.20
C LYS A 173 -13.82 -13.18 4.44
N GLU A 174 -14.68 -12.44 5.13
CA GLU A 174 -15.76 -11.67 4.51
C GLU A 174 -15.18 -10.69 3.46
N TYR A 175 -14.24 -9.84 3.85
CA TYR A 175 -13.70 -8.81 2.96
C TYR A 175 -12.77 -9.35 1.87
N VAL A 176 -11.91 -10.31 2.19
CA VAL A 176 -10.99 -10.89 1.19
C VAL A 176 -11.73 -11.75 0.16
N LEU A 177 -12.68 -12.59 0.61
CA LEU A 177 -13.37 -13.51 -0.31
C LEU A 177 -14.44 -12.82 -1.17
N LEU A 178 -15.10 -11.77 -0.65
CA LEU A 178 -16.12 -11.02 -1.39
C LEU A 178 -15.53 -9.83 -2.15
N GLY A 179 -14.39 -9.29 -1.71
CA GLY A 179 -13.75 -8.12 -2.30
C GLY A 179 -14.50 -6.81 -2.03
N ASP A 180 -15.34 -6.80 -1.00
CA ASP A 180 -16.16 -5.63 -0.64
C ASP A 180 -15.31 -4.47 -0.10
N ARG A 181 -15.83 -3.25 -0.24
CA ARG A 181 -15.19 -2.05 0.29
C ARG A 181 -15.35 -1.95 1.79
N ILE A 182 -14.25 -1.67 2.47
CA ILE A 182 -14.24 -1.26 3.88
C ILE A 182 -14.26 0.28 3.90
N THR A 183 -15.46 0.86 4.00
CA THR A 183 -15.61 2.33 4.05
C THR A 183 -15.11 2.90 5.37
N ALA A 184 -14.86 4.21 5.43
CA ALA A 184 -14.32 4.86 6.63
C ALA A 184 -15.11 4.55 7.91
N PRO A 185 -16.46 4.61 7.94
CA PRO A 185 -17.23 4.21 9.13
C PRO A 185 -17.09 2.73 9.51
N ILE A 186 -16.89 1.86 8.51
CA ILE A 186 -16.66 0.43 8.76
C ILE A 186 -15.25 0.22 9.31
N ALA A 187 -14.24 0.87 8.71
CA ALA A 187 -12.85 0.79 9.16
C ALA A 187 -12.68 1.25 10.61
N GLU A 188 -13.37 2.34 10.99
CA GLU A 188 -13.40 2.82 12.37
C GLU A 188 -14.04 1.80 13.31
N LYS A 189 -15.21 1.25 12.93
CA LYS A 189 -15.90 0.22 13.73
C LYS A 189 -15.08 -1.07 13.89
N LEU A 190 -14.25 -1.40 12.91
CA LEU A 190 -13.35 -2.55 12.94
C LEU A 190 -12.02 -2.27 13.66
N ASN A 191 -11.80 -1.05 14.16
CA ASN A 191 -10.53 -0.57 14.73
C ASN A 191 -9.34 -0.72 13.77
N LEU A 192 -9.59 -0.59 12.48
CA LEU A 192 -8.61 -0.73 11.41
C LEU A 192 -7.82 0.56 11.17
N VAL A 193 -8.33 1.68 11.65
CA VAL A 193 -7.75 3.01 11.48
C VAL A 193 -7.50 3.66 12.84
N THR A 194 -6.47 4.53 12.88
CA THR A 194 -6.18 5.34 14.08
C THR A 194 -7.26 6.41 14.26
N LYS A 195 -7.69 7.02 13.15
CA LYS A 195 -8.81 7.97 13.11
C LYS A 195 -9.36 8.15 11.71
N VAL A 196 -10.63 8.51 11.64
CA VAL A 196 -11.30 9.04 10.46
C VAL A 196 -11.43 10.55 10.61
N VAL A 197 -11.17 11.30 9.53
CA VAL A 197 -11.18 12.75 9.50
C VAL A 197 -11.79 13.26 8.20
N SER A 198 -12.11 14.55 8.11
CA SER A 198 -12.55 15.15 6.84
C SER A 198 -11.47 15.02 5.76
N ASP A 199 -11.89 14.86 4.50
CA ASP A 199 -11.00 14.52 3.38
C ASP A 199 -9.89 15.56 3.17
N ASP A 200 -10.15 16.82 3.46
CA ASP A 200 -9.21 17.94 3.32
C ASP A 200 -8.13 18.00 4.42
N THR A 201 -8.31 17.28 5.54
CA THR A 201 -7.38 17.30 6.68
C THR A 201 -6.55 16.02 6.82
N VAL A 202 -6.75 15.02 5.97
CA VAL A 202 -6.12 13.70 6.10
C VAL A 202 -4.59 13.79 6.19
N LEU A 203 -3.96 14.55 5.30
CA LEU A 203 -2.50 14.67 5.27
C LEU A 203 -1.99 15.43 6.49
N ASP A 204 -2.63 16.52 6.88
CA ASP A 204 -2.20 17.33 8.04
C ASP A 204 -2.30 16.53 9.34
N GLU A 205 -3.36 15.74 9.49
CA GLU A 205 -3.54 14.87 10.65
C GLU A 205 -2.53 13.70 10.70
N ALA A 206 -2.16 13.16 9.54
CA ALA A 206 -1.11 12.15 9.45
C ALA A 206 0.27 12.75 9.76
N LEU A 207 0.56 13.97 9.26
CA LEU A 207 1.77 14.71 9.59
C LEU A 207 1.87 14.99 11.09
N ALA A 208 0.78 15.43 11.72
CA ALA A 208 0.74 15.66 13.17
C ALA A 208 1.06 14.39 13.96
N LEU A 209 0.59 13.21 13.51
CA LEU A 209 0.97 11.93 14.11
C LEU A 209 2.44 11.59 13.85
N GLY A 210 2.93 11.83 12.63
CA GLY A 210 4.34 11.65 12.26
C GLY A 210 5.27 12.48 13.14
N GLU A 211 4.97 13.78 13.35
CA GLU A 211 5.74 14.66 14.22
C GLU A 211 5.73 14.19 15.68
N ARG A 212 4.58 13.72 16.18
CA ARG A 212 4.51 13.14 17.54
C ARG A 212 5.39 11.92 17.69
N LEU A 213 5.43 11.04 16.66
CA LEU A 213 6.30 9.87 16.65
C LEU A 213 7.78 10.27 16.53
N ALA A 214 8.10 11.23 15.68
CA ALA A 214 9.46 11.73 15.47
C ALA A 214 10.07 12.37 16.73
N ALA A 215 9.23 12.92 17.62
CA ALA A 215 9.65 13.51 18.89
C ALA A 215 9.94 12.47 20.00
N LEU A 216 9.60 11.19 19.79
CA LEU A 216 9.83 10.14 20.80
C LEU A 216 11.30 9.65 20.78
N PRO A 217 11.79 9.05 21.91
CA PRO A 217 13.12 8.45 21.95
C PRO A 217 13.29 7.38 20.85
N PRO A 218 14.16 7.60 19.86
CA PRO A 218 14.16 6.80 18.61
C PRO A 218 14.48 5.33 18.84
N GLN A 219 15.40 5.01 19.75
CA GLN A 219 15.74 3.61 20.04
C GLN A 219 14.54 2.85 20.61
N ALA A 220 13.86 3.41 21.62
CA ALA A 220 12.72 2.77 22.26
C ALA A 220 11.55 2.59 21.26
N LEU A 221 11.28 3.62 20.46
CA LEU A 221 10.22 3.60 19.44
C LEU A 221 10.48 2.52 18.39
N ARG A 222 11.67 2.55 17.76
CA ARG A 222 12.06 1.58 16.72
C ARG A 222 12.03 0.14 17.24
N SER A 223 12.62 -0.11 18.42
CA SER A 223 12.63 -1.45 19.00
C SER A 223 11.24 -1.96 19.38
N SER A 224 10.36 -1.08 19.84
CA SER A 224 8.97 -1.43 20.14
C SER A 224 8.18 -1.77 18.87
N LYS A 225 8.33 -0.97 17.80
CA LYS A 225 7.75 -1.28 16.48
C LYS A 225 8.22 -2.63 15.97
N VAL A 226 9.53 -2.88 15.97
CA VAL A 226 10.09 -4.17 15.52
C VAL A 226 9.51 -5.32 16.34
N ALA A 227 9.40 -5.19 17.65
CA ALA A 227 8.82 -6.22 18.52
C ALA A 227 7.34 -6.49 18.18
N LEU A 228 6.55 -5.45 17.90
CA LEU A 228 5.16 -5.59 17.47
C LEU A 228 5.07 -6.25 16.09
N ASN A 229 5.91 -5.84 15.13
CA ASN A 229 5.93 -6.41 13.78
C ASN A 229 6.41 -7.87 13.74
N MET A 230 7.10 -8.37 14.76
CA MET A 230 7.41 -9.80 14.88
C MET A 230 6.14 -10.68 14.95
N HIS A 231 5.03 -10.17 15.46
CA HIS A 231 3.75 -10.90 15.44
C HIS A 231 3.21 -11.01 14.02
N LEU A 232 3.28 -9.92 13.25
CA LEU A 232 2.88 -9.88 11.84
C LEU A 232 3.79 -10.77 10.98
N ALA A 233 5.11 -10.69 11.17
CA ALA A 233 6.08 -11.52 10.45
C ALA A 233 5.84 -13.03 10.70
N ARG A 234 5.54 -13.42 11.94
CA ARG A 234 5.21 -14.83 12.27
C ARG A 234 3.91 -15.29 11.62
N ALA A 235 2.87 -14.45 11.62
CA ALA A 235 1.60 -14.78 10.98
C ALA A 235 1.72 -14.86 9.46
N ALA A 236 2.56 -14.02 8.86
CA ALA A 236 2.83 -14.05 7.43
C ALA A 236 3.63 -15.30 7.00
N GLN A 237 4.41 -15.88 7.92
CA GLN A 237 5.25 -17.05 7.61
C GLN A 237 4.41 -18.21 7.08
N GLY A 238 4.71 -18.65 5.87
CA GLY A 238 3.98 -19.70 5.16
C GLY A 238 2.69 -19.22 4.48
N VAL A 239 1.93 -18.31 5.08
CA VAL A 239 0.71 -17.77 4.48
C VAL A 239 1.05 -16.91 3.27
N LEU A 240 1.99 -15.96 3.41
CA LEU A 240 2.43 -15.10 2.33
C LEU A 240 3.00 -15.89 1.15
N GLU A 241 3.89 -16.85 1.43
CA GLU A 241 4.53 -17.67 0.39
C GLU A 241 3.50 -18.53 -0.35
N TYR A 242 2.54 -19.13 0.35
CA TYR A 242 1.46 -19.89 -0.27
C TYR A 242 0.58 -18.98 -1.13
N ALA A 243 0.15 -17.84 -0.60
CA ALA A 243 -0.76 -16.94 -1.30
C ALA A 243 -0.11 -16.35 -2.56
N LEU A 244 1.17 -15.97 -2.51
CA LEU A 244 1.93 -15.50 -3.68
C LEU A 244 2.14 -16.58 -4.74
N ALA A 245 2.41 -17.83 -4.34
CA ALA A 245 2.53 -18.93 -5.29
C ALA A 245 1.20 -19.22 -6.02
N GLU A 246 0.09 -19.14 -5.30
CA GLU A 246 -1.25 -19.29 -5.88
C GLU A 246 -1.65 -18.07 -6.72
N GLU A 247 -1.23 -16.87 -6.34
CA GLU A 247 -1.42 -15.67 -7.16
C GLU A 247 -0.68 -15.78 -8.49
N LEU A 248 0.58 -16.25 -8.48
CA LEU A 248 1.35 -16.54 -9.69
C LEU A 248 0.57 -17.47 -10.63
N THR A 249 -0.03 -18.52 -10.08
CA THR A 249 -0.87 -19.47 -10.80
C THR A 249 -2.13 -18.78 -11.37
N SER A 250 -2.75 -17.90 -10.58
CA SER A 250 -3.99 -17.20 -10.93
C SER A 250 -3.88 -16.38 -12.21
N PHE A 251 -2.71 -15.77 -12.49
CA PHE A 251 -2.46 -15.01 -13.74
C PHE A 251 -2.65 -15.86 -15.01
N SER A 252 -2.52 -17.17 -14.92
CA SER A 252 -2.64 -18.10 -16.06
C SER A 252 -4.07 -18.59 -16.27
N THR A 253 -4.99 -18.36 -15.31
CA THR A 253 -6.36 -18.86 -15.35
C THR A 253 -7.21 -18.15 -16.41
N PRO A 254 -8.17 -18.86 -17.03
CA PRO A 254 -9.13 -18.25 -17.95
C PRO A 254 -9.92 -17.11 -17.31
N GLU A 255 -10.33 -17.29 -16.05
CA GLU A 255 -11.16 -16.35 -15.30
C GLU A 255 -10.49 -14.98 -15.14
N PHE A 256 -9.22 -14.95 -14.77
CA PHE A 256 -8.45 -13.71 -14.68
C PHE A 256 -8.29 -13.04 -16.05
N LYS A 257 -7.92 -13.80 -17.08
CA LYS A 257 -7.76 -13.31 -18.46
C LYS A 257 -9.05 -12.66 -18.99
N GLU A 258 -10.18 -13.29 -18.77
CA GLU A 258 -11.51 -12.77 -19.14
C GLU A 258 -11.83 -11.47 -18.40
N ARG A 259 -11.53 -11.39 -17.10
CA ARG A 259 -11.78 -10.17 -16.29
C ARG A 259 -10.93 -9.00 -16.76
N VAL A 260 -9.64 -9.23 -17.03
CA VAL A 260 -8.75 -8.19 -17.56
C VAL A 260 -9.21 -7.73 -18.93
N ALA A 261 -9.60 -8.65 -19.83
CA ALA A 261 -10.12 -8.32 -21.16
C ALA A 261 -11.42 -7.50 -21.07
N ALA A 262 -12.35 -7.88 -20.21
CA ALA A 262 -13.60 -7.17 -20.00
C ALA A 262 -13.40 -5.75 -19.44
N PHE A 263 -12.45 -5.57 -18.52
CA PHE A 263 -12.11 -4.24 -18.01
C PHE A 263 -11.52 -3.34 -19.10
N ARG A 264 -10.55 -3.85 -19.87
CA ARG A 264 -9.93 -3.11 -20.98
C ARG A 264 -10.95 -2.68 -22.06
N ALA A 265 -11.96 -3.51 -22.31
CA ALA A 265 -13.02 -3.17 -23.26
C ALA A 265 -13.93 -2.02 -22.75
N ARG A 266 -14.13 -1.88 -21.44
CA ARG A 266 -14.90 -0.78 -20.83
C ARG A 266 -14.14 0.55 -20.84
N SER A 267 -12.83 0.52 -20.63
CA SER A 267 -11.98 1.73 -20.58
C SER A 267 -11.77 2.39 -21.95
N LYS A 268 -12.16 1.71 -23.05
CA LYS A 268 -12.08 2.23 -24.43
C LYS A 268 -13.37 2.90 -24.91
N LYS A 269 -14.44 2.84 -24.12
CA LYS A 269 -15.72 3.52 -24.38
C LYS A 269 -15.86 4.79 -23.56
#